data_33950a3a7286b4c04c564d7ec1ae5705
#
_entry.id   33950a3a7286b4c04c564d7ec1ae5705
#
_cell.length_a   1.000
_cell.length_b   1.000
_cell.length_c   1.000
_cell.angle_alpha   90.00
_cell.angle_beta   90.00
_cell.angle_gamma   90.00
#
_symmetry.space_group_name_H-M   'P 1'
#
loop_
_entity.id
_entity.type
_entity.pdbx_description
1 polymer ?
#
loop_
_entity_poly.entity_id
_entity_poly.type
_entity_poly.pdbx_seq_one_letter_code
_entity_poly.pdbx_strand_id
1 'polypeptide(L)' 'MANIDECVPGRQAKVLKSGVGRVVGKVGHIVEVSRVRRPPTGPLRDEVTVDVPGHGEVVVAPGDLEVQAV' A
#
# COMPACT_ATOMS: atom_id res chain seq x y z
N MET A 1 1.95 8.04 8.42
CA MET A 1 0.74 7.32 7.94
C MET A 1 0.17 8.06 6.74
N ALA A 2 -0.15 7.31 5.69
CA ALA A 2 -0.72 7.91 4.50
C ALA A 2 -2.24 7.90 4.54
N ASN A 3 -2.85 8.92 4.00
CA ASN A 3 -4.28 8.93 3.70
C ASN A 3 -4.49 8.30 2.32
N ILE A 4 -5.68 7.75 2.10
CA ILE A 4 -6.00 7.17 0.80
C ILE A 4 -5.83 8.18 -0.35
N ASP A 5 -6.08 9.46 -0.08
CA ASP A 5 -5.95 10.51 -1.08
C ASP A 5 -4.51 10.72 -1.54
N GLU A 6 -3.53 10.32 -0.72
CA GLU A 6 -2.11 10.41 -1.06
C GLU A 6 -1.65 9.20 -1.86
N CYS A 7 -2.42 8.11 -1.81
CA CYS A 7 -2.07 6.86 -2.49
C CYS A 7 -2.48 6.94 -3.95
N VAL A 8 -1.63 7.56 -4.75
CA VAL A 8 -1.87 7.77 -6.18
C VAL A 8 -0.94 6.86 -6.98
N PRO A 9 -1.45 6.09 -7.95
CA PRO A 9 -0.58 5.26 -8.79
C PRO A 9 0.56 6.07 -9.40
N GLY A 10 1.75 5.50 -9.34
CA GLY A 10 2.98 6.15 -9.81
C GLY A 10 3.77 6.81 -8.71
N ARG A 11 3.18 7.11 -7.55
CA ARG A 11 3.93 7.67 -6.43
C ARG A 11 4.76 6.62 -5.73
N GLN A 12 5.87 7.05 -5.16
CA GLN A 12 6.70 6.18 -4.33
C GLN A 12 6.15 6.15 -2.90
N ALA A 13 6.22 4.98 -2.31
CA ALA A 13 5.78 4.79 -0.93
C ALA A 13 6.71 3.82 -0.21
N LYS A 14 6.97 4.12 1.05
CA LYS A 14 7.75 3.25 1.92
C LYS A 14 6.79 2.38 2.72
N VAL A 15 7.07 1.08 2.77
CA VAL A 15 6.27 0.14 3.54
C VAL A 15 6.70 0.22 5.00
N LEU A 16 5.79 0.66 5.87
CA LEU A 16 6.06 0.79 7.31
C LEU A 16 5.74 -0.50 8.03
N LYS A 17 4.71 -1.23 7.57
CA LYS A 17 4.28 -2.47 8.18
C LYS A 17 3.66 -3.36 7.12
N SER A 18 3.94 -4.66 7.19
CA SER A 18 3.40 -5.62 6.25
C SER A 18 3.47 -7.02 6.85
N GLY A 19 2.54 -7.90 6.46
CA GLY A 19 2.63 -9.33 6.73
C GLY A 19 3.81 -9.98 6.02
N VAL A 20 4.35 -9.33 4.98
CA VAL A 20 5.56 -9.78 4.29
C VAL A 20 6.73 -8.99 4.86
N GLY A 21 7.39 -9.55 5.87
CA GLY A 21 8.42 -8.84 6.64
C GLY A 21 9.58 -8.32 5.81
N ARG A 22 9.95 -9.03 4.73
CA ARG A 22 11.09 -8.64 3.89
C ARG A 22 10.89 -7.32 3.14
N VAL A 23 9.66 -6.84 3.00
CA VAL A 23 9.40 -5.57 2.32
C VAL A 23 9.29 -4.39 3.27
N VAL A 24 9.26 -4.63 4.59
CA VAL A 24 9.18 -3.56 5.58
C VAL A 24 10.43 -2.69 5.49
N GLY A 25 10.24 -1.39 5.42
CA GLY A 25 11.34 -0.43 5.24
C GLY A 25 11.77 -0.22 3.80
N LYS A 26 11.21 -0.97 2.85
CA LYS A 26 11.52 -0.82 1.43
C LYS A 26 10.61 0.21 0.78
N VAL A 27 11.11 0.83 -0.27
CA VAL A 27 10.35 1.80 -1.06
C VAL A 27 9.96 1.16 -2.39
N GLY A 28 8.70 1.31 -2.74
CA GLY A 28 8.18 0.83 -4.01
C GLY A 28 7.29 1.88 -4.66
N HIS A 29 6.64 1.49 -5.76
CA HIS A 29 5.72 2.36 -6.48
C HIS A 29 4.31 1.87 -6.27
N ILE A 30 3.38 2.79 -6.04
CA ILE A 30 1.97 2.46 -5.98
C ILE A 30 1.49 2.12 -7.39
N VAL A 31 0.93 0.92 -7.55
CA VAL A 31 0.45 0.41 -8.83
C VAL A 31 -1.05 0.58 -8.92
N GLU A 32 -1.76 0.27 -7.85
CA GLU A 32 -3.21 0.26 -7.84
C GLU A 32 -3.73 0.52 -6.44
N VAL A 33 -4.88 1.18 -6.37
CA VAL A 33 -5.60 1.40 -5.12
C VAL A 33 -6.99 0.80 -5.29
N SER A 34 -7.38 -0.09 -4.38
CA SER A 34 -8.66 -0.78 -4.44
C SER A 34 -9.41 -0.61 -3.13
N ARG A 35 -10.73 -0.65 -3.22
CA ARG A 35 -11.58 -0.68 -2.03
C ARG A 35 -12.30 -2.01 -2.00
N VAL A 36 -12.08 -2.78 -0.95
CA VAL A 36 -12.54 -4.17 -0.84
C VAL A 36 -13.40 -4.33 0.40
N ARG A 37 -14.47 -5.11 0.27
CA ARG A 37 -15.33 -5.49 1.39
C ARG A 37 -15.13 -6.97 1.69
N ARG A 38 -14.73 -7.26 2.91
CA ARG A 38 -14.50 -8.64 3.37
C ARG A 38 -14.95 -8.79 4.82
N PRO A 39 -15.86 -9.66 5.12
CA PRO A 39 -16.74 -10.44 4.24
C PRO A 39 -17.75 -9.55 3.51
N PRO A 40 -18.65 -10.09 2.68
CA PRO A 40 -19.59 -9.25 1.91
C PRO A 40 -20.37 -8.23 2.71
N THR A 41 -20.61 -8.52 3.98
CA THR A 41 -21.31 -7.61 4.89
C THR A 41 -20.36 -6.81 5.77
N GLY A 42 -19.05 -6.97 5.58
CA GLY A 42 -18.06 -6.27 6.38
C GLY A 42 -17.82 -4.84 5.94
N PRO A 43 -17.02 -4.07 6.68
CA PRO A 43 -16.67 -2.70 6.30
C PRO A 43 -15.81 -2.68 5.05
N LEU A 44 -15.91 -1.60 4.29
CA LEU A 44 -15.00 -1.36 3.17
C LEU A 44 -13.60 -1.10 3.69
N ARG A 45 -12.61 -1.70 3.03
CA ARG A 45 -11.21 -1.49 3.34
C ARG A 45 -10.49 -1.02 2.10
N ASP A 46 -9.62 -0.03 2.27
CA ASP A 46 -8.75 0.42 1.20
C ASP A 46 -7.50 -0.45 1.18
N GLU A 47 -7.15 -0.95 0.01
CA GLU A 47 -5.94 -1.76 -0.20
C GLU A 47 -5.11 -1.09 -1.27
N VAL A 48 -3.81 -0.97 -1.01
CA VAL A 48 -2.87 -0.35 -1.93
C VAL A 48 -1.88 -1.42 -2.40
N THR A 49 -1.79 -1.62 -3.70
CA THR A 49 -0.81 -2.52 -4.29
C THR A 49 0.45 -1.72 -4.58
N VAL A 50 1.57 -2.16 -4.01
CA VAL A 50 2.87 -1.51 -4.17
C VAL A 50 3.82 -2.49 -4.83
N ASP A 51 4.48 -2.04 -5.90
CA ASP A 51 5.52 -2.82 -6.55
C ASP A 51 6.86 -2.46 -5.93
N VAL A 52 7.43 -3.40 -5.19
CA VAL A 52 8.71 -3.23 -4.52
C VAL A 52 9.79 -3.89 -5.36
N PRO A 53 10.75 -3.13 -5.91
CA PRO A 53 11.80 -3.71 -6.75
C PRO A 53 12.52 -4.85 -6.06
N GLY A 54 12.65 -5.97 -6.76
CA GLY A 54 13.28 -7.18 -6.23
C GLY A 54 12.38 -8.05 -5.38
N HIS A 55 11.18 -7.60 -5.03
CA HIS A 55 10.26 -8.34 -4.17
C HIS A 55 8.87 -8.55 -4.81
N GLY A 56 8.56 -7.82 -5.88
CA GLY A 56 7.27 -7.92 -6.54
C GLY A 56 6.19 -7.07 -5.89
N GLU A 57 4.94 -7.36 -6.25
CA GLU A 57 3.80 -6.58 -5.76
C GLU A 57 3.33 -7.11 -4.40
N VAL A 58 3.06 -6.18 -3.50
CA VAL A 58 2.49 -6.50 -2.19
C VAL A 58 1.28 -5.60 -1.95
N VAL A 59 0.33 -6.10 -1.18
CA VAL A 59 -0.88 -5.35 -0.82
C VAL A 59 -0.73 -4.85 0.61
N VAL A 60 -0.90 -3.55 0.80
CA VAL A 60 -0.67 -2.90 2.09
C VAL A 60 -1.81 -1.91 2.35
N ALA A 61 -2.22 -1.79 3.60
CA ALA A 61 -3.20 -0.77 3.98
C ALA A 61 -2.57 0.63 3.88
N PRO A 62 -3.33 1.67 3.53
CA PRO A 62 -2.79 3.03 3.44
C PRO A 62 -2.10 3.49 4.72
N GLY A 63 -2.64 3.13 5.88
CA GLY A 63 -2.05 3.50 7.17
C GLY A 63 -0.69 2.86 7.44
N ASP A 64 -0.33 1.83 6.69
CA ASP A 64 0.94 1.12 6.82
C ASP A 64 1.97 1.58 5.77
N LEU A 65 1.68 2.66 5.07
CA LEU A 65 2.57 3.25 4.08
C LEU A 65 2.94 4.66 4.47
N GLU A 66 4.11 5.08 4.00
CA GLU A 66 4.53 6.48 4.02
C GLU A 66 4.73 6.90 2.57
N VAL A 67 3.78 7.68 2.06
CA VAL A 67 3.85 8.17 0.67
C VAL A 67 4.83 9.33 0.61
N GLN A 68 5.77 9.23 -0.32
CA GLN A 68 6.80 10.25 -0.43
C GLN A 68 6.28 11.47 -1.17
N ALA A 69 6.68 12.64 -0.71
CA ALA A 69 6.35 13.89 -1.37
C ALA A 69 7.02 13.92 -2.75
N VAL A 70 6.33 14.53 -3.68
CA VAL A 70 6.84 14.68 -5.05
C VAL A 70 7.86 15.83 -5.11
#